data_cc6aed59c3d5b992401d95b57f182563
#
_entry.id   cc6aed59c3d5b992401d95b57f182563
#
_cell.length_a   1.000
_cell.length_b   1.000
_cell.length_c   1.000
_cell.angle_alpha   90.00
_cell.angle_beta   90.00
_cell.angle_gamma   90.00
#
_symmetry.space_group_name_H-M   'P 1'
#
loop_
_entity.id
_entity.type
_entity.pdbx_description
1 polymer ?
#
loop_
_entity_poly.entity_id
_entity_poly.type
_entity_poly.pdbx_seq_one_letter_code
_entity_poly.pdbx_strand_id
1 'polypeptide(L)'
;MTSSGYLRYPHIHGDLLVFASEDDIWLAPADGGRAWRLSADSAPVSYPRFSRDGARIAWTSWRDGHPEVYTADPDGNAAGRLTYLSDARTRVTGWTRDGEVLAVSAAGQPGSYLAWAYAIPLEGAPPRRLPFGPVADLALEETGTALLTGRMNNELAFWKRYRGGTRGKLWTA
;
A
#
# COMPACT_ATOMS: atom_id res chain seq x y z
N MET A 1 29.57 4.15 -14.87
CA MET A 1 28.55 3.08 -14.80
C MET A 1 27.33 3.67 -14.10
N THR A 2 26.24 3.88 -14.80
CA THR A 2 24.97 4.29 -14.18
C THR A 2 24.43 3.08 -13.43
N SER A 3 24.45 3.13 -12.10
CA SER A 3 23.76 2.14 -11.28
C SER A 3 22.26 2.22 -11.61
N SER A 4 21.72 1.18 -12.20
CA SER A 4 20.28 1.03 -12.38
C SER A 4 19.69 0.71 -11.00
N GLY A 5 18.97 1.66 -10.40
CA GLY A 5 18.25 1.43 -9.15
C GLY A 5 17.21 0.33 -9.32
N TYR A 6 17.00 -0.49 -8.30
CA TYR A 6 15.94 -1.49 -8.30
C TYR A 6 14.59 -0.84 -7.96
N LEU A 7 13.81 -0.53 -9.00
CA LEU A 7 12.51 0.16 -8.86
C LEU A 7 11.40 -0.84 -8.56
N ARG A 8 10.57 -0.57 -7.56
CA ARG A 8 9.49 -1.45 -7.09
C ARG A 8 8.19 -0.69 -6.88
N TYR A 9 7.08 -1.39 -6.98
CA TYR A 9 5.74 -0.92 -6.61
C TYR A 9 5.31 0.38 -7.31
N PRO A 10 5.44 0.49 -8.64
CA PRO A 10 5.07 1.72 -9.33
C PRO A 10 3.57 2.00 -9.22
N HIS A 11 3.22 3.29 -9.15
CA HIS A 11 1.86 3.77 -9.28
C HIS A 11 1.87 5.11 -9.99
N ILE A 12 0.89 5.36 -10.85
CA ILE A 12 0.80 6.56 -11.68
C ILE A 12 -0.47 7.33 -11.38
N HIS A 13 -0.37 8.64 -11.39
CA HIS A 13 -1.51 9.57 -11.38
C HIS A 13 -1.18 10.78 -12.24
N GLY A 14 -2.02 11.05 -13.26
CA GLY A 14 -1.71 12.10 -14.24
C GLY A 14 -0.32 11.91 -14.84
N ASP A 15 0.49 12.95 -14.76
CA ASP A 15 1.85 12.98 -15.30
C ASP A 15 2.93 12.60 -14.27
N LEU A 16 2.55 12.08 -13.10
CA LEU A 16 3.48 11.69 -12.04
C LEU A 16 3.47 10.17 -11.83
N LEU A 17 4.69 9.65 -11.67
CA LEU A 17 4.97 8.28 -11.25
C LEU A 17 5.52 8.30 -9.83
N VAL A 18 4.97 7.48 -8.93
CA VAL A 18 5.54 7.19 -7.61
C VAL A 18 6.03 5.76 -7.57
N PHE A 19 7.14 5.51 -6.92
CA PHE A 19 7.74 4.17 -6.78
C PHE A 19 8.63 4.09 -5.54
N ALA A 20 8.96 2.88 -5.12
CA ALA A 20 9.96 2.61 -4.11
C ALA A 20 11.30 2.29 -4.79
N SER A 21 12.38 2.88 -4.31
CA SER A 21 13.75 2.53 -4.68
C SER A 21 14.62 2.55 -3.44
N GLU A 22 15.36 1.47 -3.22
CA GLU A 22 16.07 1.22 -1.96
C GLU A 22 15.11 1.34 -0.76
N ASP A 23 15.39 2.21 0.18
CA ASP A 23 14.64 2.41 1.41
C ASP A 23 13.79 3.70 1.40
N ASP A 24 13.51 4.24 0.22
CA ASP A 24 12.77 5.50 0.07
C ASP A 24 11.69 5.46 -1.02
N ILE A 25 10.72 6.36 -0.86
CA ILE A 25 9.72 6.66 -1.87
C ILE A 25 10.22 7.80 -2.77
N TRP A 26 10.06 7.61 -4.06
CA TRP A 26 10.51 8.54 -5.10
C TRP A 26 9.37 8.91 -6.04
N LEU A 27 9.46 10.09 -6.60
CA LEU A 27 8.59 10.62 -7.64
C LEU A 27 9.40 10.92 -8.90
N ALA A 28 8.76 10.78 -10.06
CA ALA A 28 9.30 11.18 -11.34
C ALA A 28 8.18 11.61 -12.29
N PRO A 29 8.46 12.44 -13.31
CA PRO A 29 7.53 12.61 -14.43
C PRO A 29 7.31 11.29 -15.16
N ALA A 30 6.08 11.01 -15.56
CA ALA A 30 5.71 9.75 -16.22
C ALA A 30 6.31 9.61 -17.63
N ASP A 31 6.56 10.73 -18.29
CA ASP A 31 7.20 10.82 -19.61
C ASP A 31 8.74 10.78 -19.55
N GLY A 32 9.30 10.65 -18.34
CA GLY A 32 10.73 10.62 -18.10
C GLY A 32 11.26 11.94 -17.54
N GLY A 33 12.51 11.91 -17.08
CA GLY A 33 13.15 13.08 -16.50
C GLY A 33 13.81 12.79 -15.16
N ARG A 34 13.99 13.83 -14.35
CA ARG A 34 14.66 13.71 -13.06
C ARG A 34 13.67 13.23 -11.99
N ALA A 35 14.01 12.14 -11.33
CA ALA A 35 13.33 11.71 -10.11
C ALA A 35 13.78 12.54 -8.89
N TRP A 36 12.88 12.72 -7.93
CA TRP A 36 13.19 13.31 -6.63
C TRP A 36 12.66 12.43 -5.51
N ARG A 37 13.32 12.50 -4.38
CA ARG A 37 13.00 11.69 -3.20
C ARG A 37 11.87 12.34 -2.40
N LEU A 38 10.83 11.59 -2.10
CA LEU A 38 9.70 12.02 -1.28
C LEU A 38 9.92 11.73 0.20
N SER A 39 10.44 10.54 0.53
CA SER A 39 10.68 10.13 1.91
C SER A 39 12.16 10.07 2.24
N ALA A 40 12.48 10.05 3.53
CA ALA A 40 13.80 9.80 4.07
C ALA A 40 13.68 8.80 5.23
N ASP A 41 13.11 7.63 4.92
CA ASP A 41 12.71 6.66 5.92
C ASP A 41 13.90 5.88 6.48
N SER A 42 14.97 5.68 5.68
CA SER A 42 16.14 4.87 6.04
C SER A 42 15.76 3.47 6.55
N ALA A 43 14.65 2.95 6.06
CA ALA A 43 14.08 1.65 6.39
C ALA A 43 13.23 1.17 5.20
N PRO A 44 12.99 -0.14 5.05
CA PRO A 44 12.22 -0.67 3.95
C PRO A 44 10.88 0.04 3.77
N VAL A 45 10.57 0.39 2.52
CA VAL A 45 9.30 1.00 2.12
C VAL A 45 8.65 0.19 1.00
N SER A 46 7.31 0.26 0.91
CA SER A 46 6.57 -0.49 -0.10
C SER A 46 5.21 0.13 -0.41
N TYR A 47 4.68 -0.25 -1.56
CA TYR A 47 3.31 0.00 -2.00
C TYR A 47 2.87 1.46 -1.93
N PRO A 48 3.64 2.42 -2.47
CA PRO A 48 3.15 3.79 -2.58
C PRO A 48 1.93 3.85 -3.51
N ARG A 49 0.92 4.65 -3.12
CA ARG A 49 -0.31 4.84 -3.86
C ARG A 49 -0.74 6.28 -3.80
N PHE A 50 -0.96 6.91 -4.96
CA PHE A 50 -1.65 8.19 -5.02
C PHE A 50 -3.10 8.06 -4.57
N SER A 51 -3.60 9.08 -3.89
CA SER A 51 -5.04 9.30 -3.75
C SER A 51 -5.67 9.54 -5.13
N ARG A 52 -7.00 9.43 -5.20
CA ARG A 52 -7.73 9.55 -6.47
C ARG A 52 -7.57 10.92 -7.15
N ASP A 53 -7.44 11.96 -6.35
CA ASP A 53 -7.21 13.35 -6.80
C ASP A 53 -5.72 13.68 -7.00
N GLY A 54 -4.81 12.75 -6.67
CA GLY A 54 -3.37 12.95 -6.73
C GLY A 54 -2.79 13.85 -5.63
N ALA A 55 -3.63 14.38 -4.74
CA ALA A 55 -3.21 15.33 -3.70
C ALA A 55 -2.41 14.69 -2.57
N ARG A 56 -2.50 13.36 -2.42
CA ARG A 56 -1.81 12.60 -1.38
C ARG A 56 -1.17 11.35 -1.94
N ILE A 57 -0.14 10.90 -1.23
CA ILE A 57 0.52 9.61 -1.45
C ILE A 57 0.52 8.88 -0.11
N ALA A 58 0.09 7.62 -0.08
CA ALA A 58 0.22 6.74 1.07
C ALA A 58 1.17 5.60 0.75
N TRP A 59 1.96 5.17 1.72
CA TRP A 59 2.88 4.04 1.58
C TRP A 59 3.02 3.27 2.89
N THR A 60 3.61 2.10 2.82
CA THR A 60 4.01 1.32 4.00
C THR A 60 5.48 1.54 4.28
N SER A 61 5.85 1.83 5.53
CA SER A 61 7.23 1.99 5.99
C SER A 61 7.49 1.22 7.28
N TRP A 62 8.70 0.68 7.40
CA TRP A 62 9.22 -0.03 8.59
C TRP A 62 10.07 0.89 9.50
N ARG A 63 10.10 2.20 9.26
CA ARG A 63 10.97 3.16 9.99
C ARG A 63 10.80 3.13 11.52
N ASP A 64 9.64 2.72 12.01
CA ASP A 64 9.35 2.62 13.44
C ASP A 64 9.32 1.15 13.93
N GLY A 65 10.02 0.24 13.24
CA GLY A 65 10.24 -1.16 13.63
C GLY A 65 9.25 -2.15 13.06
N HIS A 66 7.98 -1.78 12.89
CA HIS A 66 6.93 -2.56 12.22
C HIS A 66 6.38 -1.81 11.01
N PRO A 67 5.83 -2.52 10.01
CA PRO A 67 5.20 -1.86 8.88
C PRO A 67 3.96 -1.10 9.32
N GLU A 68 3.94 0.19 9.02
CA GLU A 68 2.84 1.09 9.31
C GLU A 68 2.51 1.95 8.08
N VAL A 69 1.34 2.56 8.09
CA VAL A 69 0.88 3.42 7.01
C VAL A 69 1.34 4.85 7.26
N TYR A 70 1.98 5.42 6.25
CA TYR A 70 2.43 6.81 6.20
C TYR A 70 1.78 7.53 5.03
N THR A 71 1.70 8.84 5.11
CA THR A 71 1.20 9.70 4.02
C THR A 71 1.99 10.99 3.93
N ALA A 72 2.02 11.59 2.74
CA ALA A 72 2.48 12.94 2.46
C ALA A 72 1.75 13.48 1.24
N ASP A 73 1.86 14.79 0.98
CA ASP A 73 1.56 15.32 -0.35
C ASP A 73 2.75 15.08 -1.32
N PRO A 74 2.59 15.28 -2.64
CA PRO A 74 3.68 15.08 -3.60
C PRO A 74 4.89 15.99 -3.41
N ASP A 75 4.74 17.10 -2.70
CA ASP A 75 5.82 18.02 -2.36
C ASP A 75 6.54 17.65 -1.05
N GLY A 76 6.07 16.59 -0.37
CA GLY A 76 6.64 16.08 0.87
C GLY A 76 6.12 16.78 2.13
N ASN A 77 5.16 17.70 2.00
CA ASN A 77 4.54 18.34 3.17
C ASN A 77 3.49 17.42 3.80
N ALA A 78 3.06 17.78 5.00
CA ALA A 78 2.08 17.03 5.79
C ALA A 78 2.42 15.53 5.88
N ALA A 79 3.73 15.21 5.89
CA ALA A 79 4.21 13.86 6.08
C ALA A 79 3.91 13.38 7.50
N GLY A 80 3.31 12.19 7.62
CA GLY A 80 2.97 11.65 8.92
C GLY A 80 2.62 10.17 8.90
N ARG A 81 2.74 9.56 10.09
CA ARG A 81 2.30 8.19 10.36
C ARG A 81 0.81 8.19 10.68
N LEU A 82 0.06 7.30 10.05
CA LEU A 82 -1.39 7.18 10.25
C LEU A 82 -1.78 5.99 11.15
N THR A 83 -0.92 4.97 11.29
CA THR A 83 -1.30 3.76 12.02
C THR A 83 -0.27 3.34 13.06
N TYR A 84 -0.74 2.57 14.05
CA TYR A 84 0.02 1.95 15.13
C TYR A 84 -0.46 0.50 15.30
N LEU A 85 -0.49 -0.25 14.19
CA LEU A 85 -1.05 -1.59 14.13
C LEU A 85 -0.07 -2.67 14.60
N SER A 86 1.24 -2.40 14.50
CA SER A 86 2.33 -3.30 14.94
C SER A 86 2.20 -4.73 14.39
N ASP A 87 1.71 -4.86 13.15
CA ASP A 87 1.51 -6.15 12.49
C ASP A 87 2.34 -6.25 11.21
N ALA A 88 3.11 -7.32 11.08
CA ALA A 88 4.03 -7.56 9.96
C ALA A 88 3.34 -7.64 8.57
N ARG A 89 2.02 -7.74 8.52
CA ARG A 89 1.22 -7.78 7.30
C ARG A 89 0.59 -6.45 6.94
N THR A 90 0.80 -5.41 7.73
CA THR A 90 0.27 -4.08 7.42
C THR A 90 0.82 -3.61 6.08
N ARG A 91 -0.09 -3.31 5.14
CA ARG A 91 0.27 -2.90 3.79
C ARG A 91 -0.80 -2.00 3.18
N VAL A 92 -0.37 -0.89 2.59
CA VAL A 92 -1.23 -0.03 1.77
C VAL A 92 -1.65 -0.77 0.50
N THR A 93 -2.93 -0.67 0.15
CA THR A 93 -3.49 -1.25 -1.08
C THR A 93 -4.05 -0.20 -2.03
N GLY A 94 -4.50 0.94 -1.51
CA GLY A 94 -5.07 2.01 -2.30
C GLY A 94 -5.77 3.07 -1.46
N TRP A 95 -6.85 3.61 -1.99
CA TRP A 95 -7.66 4.65 -1.37
C TRP A 95 -9.16 4.38 -1.55
N THR A 96 -9.97 4.81 -0.59
CA THR A 96 -11.43 4.84 -0.73
C THR A 96 -11.85 6.01 -1.61
N ARG A 97 -13.12 6.04 -2.00
CA ARG A 97 -13.71 7.18 -2.71
C ARG A 97 -13.69 8.45 -1.85
N ASP A 98 -13.85 8.29 -0.54
CA ASP A 98 -13.95 9.41 0.41
C ASP A 98 -12.57 9.90 0.91
N GLY A 99 -11.47 9.43 0.30
CA GLY A 99 -10.12 9.89 0.61
C GLY A 99 -9.48 9.25 1.84
N GLU A 100 -10.03 8.14 2.36
CA GLU A 100 -9.35 7.34 3.38
C GLU A 100 -8.32 6.40 2.74
N VAL A 101 -7.21 6.12 3.41
CA VAL A 101 -6.23 5.14 2.94
C VAL A 101 -6.78 3.73 3.14
N LEU A 102 -6.68 2.90 2.10
CA LEU A 102 -6.97 1.47 2.20
C LEU A 102 -5.70 0.70 2.54
N ALA A 103 -5.80 -0.15 3.55
CA ALA A 103 -4.73 -1.07 3.94
C ALA A 103 -5.27 -2.43 4.34
N VAL A 104 -4.42 -3.43 4.28
CA VAL A 104 -4.66 -4.75 4.89
C VAL A 104 -3.74 -4.91 6.09
N SER A 105 -4.24 -5.55 7.15
CA SER A 105 -3.47 -5.86 8.35
C SER A 105 -4.10 -7.03 9.11
N ALA A 106 -3.30 -7.82 9.81
CA ALA A 106 -3.76 -8.85 10.73
C ALA A 106 -3.70 -8.38 12.19
N ALA A 107 -3.54 -7.09 12.44
CA ALA A 107 -3.53 -6.52 13.79
C ALA A 107 -4.77 -6.94 14.59
N GLY A 108 -4.57 -7.41 15.82
CA GLY A 108 -5.62 -7.88 16.70
C GLY A 108 -6.29 -9.21 16.28
N GLN A 109 -5.74 -9.90 15.27
CA GLN A 109 -6.26 -11.20 14.84
C GLN A 109 -5.47 -12.35 15.46
N PRO A 110 -6.08 -13.52 15.66
CA PRO A 110 -5.42 -14.68 16.27
C PRO A 110 -4.34 -15.31 15.37
N GLY A 111 -4.23 -14.90 14.12
CA GLY A 111 -3.22 -15.42 13.20
C GLY A 111 -2.95 -14.48 12.04
N SER A 112 -1.71 -14.38 11.64
CA SER A 112 -1.26 -13.49 10.56
C SER A 112 -1.89 -13.79 9.18
N TYR A 113 -2.47 -14.96 9.00
CA TYR A 113 -3.21 -15.34 7.77
C TYR A 113 -4.63 -14.76 7.72
N LEU A 114 -5.10 -14.12 8.78
CA LEU A 114 -6.41 -13.50 8.90
C LEU A 114 -6.32 -11.98 8.73
N ALA A 115 -5.58 -11.50 7.74
CA ALA A 115 -5.56 -10.07 7.45
C ALA A 115 -6.95 -9.59 7.02
N TRP A 116 -7.30 -8.38 7.46
CA TRP A 116 -8.54 -7.69 7.13
C TRP A 116 -8.23 -6.39 6.41
N ALA A 117 -9.20 -5.92 5.62
CA ALA A 117 -9.14 -4.60 5.03
C ALA A 117 -9.58 -3.52 6.03
N TYR A 118 -8.87 -2.40 6.00
CA TYR A 118 -9.14 -1.22 6.82
C TYR A 118 -9.21 0.03 5.94
N ALA A 119 -10.14 0.91 6.27
CA ALA A 119 -10.14 2.30 5.84
C ALA A 119 -9.53 3.15 6.97
N ILE A 120 -8.54 3.96 6.64
CA ILE A 120 -7.73 4.72 7.58
C ILE A 120 -7.91 6.21 7.28
N PRO A 121 -8.60 6.95 8.16
CA PRO A 121 -8.78 8.39 8.02
C PRO A 121 -7.45 9.15 8.11
N LEU A 122 -7.33 10.26 7.38
CA LEU A 122 -6.15 11.13 7.41
C LEU A 122 -6.05 11.96 8.70
N GLU A 123 -7.16 12.17 9.39
CA GLU A 123 -7.27 13.08 10.53
C GLU A 123 -7.09 12.40 11.91
N GLY A 124 -6.38 11.27 11.95
CA GLY A 124 -6.00 10.63 13.23
C GLY A 124 -7.11 9.86 13.93
N ALA A 125 -8.26 9.65 13.28
CA ALA A 125 -9.26 8.72 13.80
C ALA A 125 -8.77 7.26 13.65
N PRO A 126 -9.23 6.33 14.51
CA PRO A 126 -8.78 4.94 14.45
C PRO A 126 -9.18 4.26 13.13
N PRO A 127 -8.34 3.34 12.62
CA PRO A 127 -8.66 2.54 11.44
C PRO A 127 -9.98 1.80 11.58
N ARG A 128 -10.83 1.89 10.58
CA ARG A 128 -12.14 1.24 10.52
C ARG A 128 -12.05 -0.04 9.69
N ARG A 129 -12.36 -1.18 10.29
CA ARG A 129 -12.38 -2.47 9.59
C ARG A 129 -13.53 -2.52 8.59
N LEU A 130 -13.24 -2.96 7.35
CA LEU A 130 -14.25 -3.15 6.31
C LEU A 130 -14.89 -4.54 6.40
N PRO A 131 -16.18 -4.70 6.05
CA PRO A 131 -16.95 -5.91 6.29
C PRO A 131 -16.78 -7.00 5.20
N PHE A 132 -15.59 -7.14 4.64
CA PHE A 132 -15.33 -8.11 3.55
C PHE A 132 -14.86 -9.48 4.03
N GLY A 133 -14.61 -9.65 5.34
CA GLY A 133 -13.92 -10.84 5.84
C GLY A 133 -12.40 -10.79 5.63
N PRO A 134 -11.71 -11.92 5.88
CA PRO A 134 -10.26 -11.99 5.68
C PRO A 134 -9.89 -11.86 4.21
N VAL A 135 -9.00 -10.91 3.89
CA VAL A 135 -8.51 -10.63 2.53
C VAL A 135 -6.99 -10.49 2.53
N ALA A 136 -6.35 -10.89 1.45
CA ALA A 136 -4.92 -10.68 1.26
C ALA A 136 -4.61 -9.35 0.55
N ASP A 137 -5.50 -8.92 -0.33
CA ASP A 137 -5.41 -7.65 -1.06
C ASP A 137 -6.79 -7.19 -1.49
N LEU A 138 -6.95 -5.90 -1.77
CA LEU A 138 -8.19 -5.36 -2.33
C LEU A 138 -7.93 -4.15 -3.21
N ALA A 139 -8.83 -3.96 -4.17
CA ALA A 139 -8.97 -2.74 -4.95
C ALA A 139 -10.43 -2.31 -4.92
N LEU A 140 -10.68 -1.03 -4.76
CA LEU A 140 -12.03 -0.45 -4.87
C LEU A 140 -12.17 0.25 -6.21
N GLU A 141 -13.22 -0.10 -6.94
CA GLU A 141 -13.63 0.58 -8.16
C GLU A 141 -14.39 1.88 -7.84
N GLU A 142 -14.51 2.76 -8.81
CA GLU A 142 -15.27 4.01 -8.67
C GLU A 142 -16.75 3.80 -8.37
N THR A 143 -17.30 2.70 -8.87
CA THR A 143 -18.70 2.29 -8.63
C THR A 143 -18.95 1.79 -7.22
N GLY A 144 -17.89 1.59 -6.42
CA GLY A 144 -17.96 1.01 -5.08
C GLY A 144 -17.77 -0.51 -5.04
N THR A 145 -17.66 -1.17 -6.19
CA THR A 145 -17.36 -2.61 -6.26
C THR A 145 -15.96 -2.87 -5.74
N ALA A 146 -15.82 -3.83 -4.84
CA ALA A 146 -14.54 -4.29 -4.33
C ALA A 146 -14.06 -5.53 -5.08
N LEU A 147 -12.82 -5.51 -5.53
CA LEU A 147 -12.10 -6.70 -5.98
C LEU A 147 -11.22 -7.19 -4.83
N LEU A 148 -11.48 -8.39 -4.36
CA LEU A 148 -10.85 -8.98 -3.19
C LEU A 148 -10.02 -10.19 -3.60
N THR A 149 -8.88 -10.38 -2.94
CA THR A 149 -8.10 -11.62 -3.05
C THR A 149 -8.17 -12.41 -1.75
N GLY A 150 -8.45 -13.73 -1.84
CA GLY A 150 -8.40 -14.62 -0.70
C GLY A 150 -6.96 -15.05 -0.40
N ARG A 151 -6.70 -15.41 0.81
CA ARG A 151 -5.60 -16.10 1.50
C ARG A 151 -4.15 -16.09 0.99
N MET A 152 -3.83 -15.92 -0.29
CA MET A 152 -2.45 -15.98 -0.74
C MET A 152 -1.79 -14.61 -0.66
N ASN A 153 -0.88 -14.48 0.27
CA ASN A 153 -0.06 -13.29 0.47
C ASN A 153 1.43 -13.56 0.15
N ASN A 154 1.72 -14.58 -0.65
CA ASN A 154 3.07 -14.83 -1.11
C ASN A 154 3.24 -14.21 -2.48
N GLU A 155 4.36 -13.53 -2.67
CA GLU A 155 4.72 -13.03 -3.99
C GLU A 155 4.71 -14.18 -5.00
N LEU A 156 4.21 -13.91 -6.20
CA LEU A 156 4.08 -14.88 -7.30
C LEU A 156 5.39 -15.61 -7.64
N ALA A 157 6.53 -15.04 -7.25
CA ALA A 157 7.85 -15.64 -7.43
C ALA A 157 8.04 -16.97 -6.69
N PHE A 158 7.35 -17.20 -5.58
CA PHE A 158 7.48 -18.42 -4.78
C PHE A 158 6.65 -19.60 -5.30
N TRP A 159 5.65 -19.36 -6.15
CA TRP A 159 4.64 -20.35 -6.51
C TRP A 159 4.39 -20.45 -8.01
N LYS A 160 5.43 -20.73 -8.79
CA LYS A 160 5.23 -20.99 -10.22
C LYS A 160 4.26 -22.15 -10.42
N ARG A 161 3.11 -21.85 -11.05
CA ARG A 161 2.09 -22.84 -11.47
C ARG A 161 1.43 -23.61 -10.31
N TYR A 162 1.48 -23.10 -9.08
CA TYR A 162 0.78 -23.75 -7.99
C TYR A 162 -0.74 -23.69 -8.22
N ARG A 163 -1.38 -24.87 -8.14
CA ARG A 163 -2.85 -25.03 -8.33
C ARG A 163 -3.53 -25.69 -7.13
N GLY A 164 -2.87 -25.78 -5.99
CA GLY A 164 -3.39 -26.39 -4.78
C GLY A 164 -4.47 -25.57 -4.08
N GLY A 165 -5.03 -26.11 -3.00
CA GLY A 165 -6.17 -25.53 -2.28
C GLY A 165 -5.90 -24.18 -1.61
N THR A 166 -4.63 -23.78 -1.44
CA THR A 166 -4.23 -22.49 -0.87
C THR A 166 -4.00 -21.41 -1.90
N ARG A 167 -4.18 -21.70 -3.20
CA ARG A 167 -4.09 -20.66 -4.23
C ARG A 167 -5.17 -19.60 -3.99
N GLY A 168 -4.80 -18.32 -4.18
CA GLY A 168 -5.73 -17.21 -4.07
C GLY A 168 -6.90 -17.31 -5.07
N LYS A 169 -8.04 -16.76 -4.68
CA LYS A 169 -9.19 -16.55 -5.55
C LYS A 169 -9.52 -15.07 -5.58
N LEU A 170 -10.01 -14.60 -6.71
CA LEU A 170 -10.57 -13.26 -6.84
C LEU A 170 -12.07 -13.30 -6.50
N TRP A 171 -12.54 -12.29 -5.79
CA TRP A 171 -13.93 -12.11 -5.41
C TRP A 171 -14.34 -10.67 -5.72
N THR A 172 -15.60 -10.47 -6.01
CA THR A 172 -16.23 -9.15 -6.09
C THR A 172 -17.28 -9.02 -5.00
N ALA A 173 -17.41 -7.84 -4.42
CA ALA A 173 -18.41 -7.51 -3.40
C ALA A 173 -18.98 -6.11 -3.64
#